data_e1fdee09f5b787f0f8eed4d1befccdc1
#
_entry.id   e1fdee09f5b787f0f8eed4d1befccdc1
#
_cell.length_a   1.000
_cell.length_b   1.000
_cell.length_c   1.000
_cell.angle_alpha   90.00
_cell.angle_beta   90.00
_cell.angle_gamma   90.00
#
_symmetry.space_group_name_H-M   'P 1'
#
loop_
_entity.id
_entity.type
_entity.pdbx_description
1 polymer ?
#
loop_
_entity_poly.entity_id
_entity_poly.type
_entity_poly.pdbx_seq_one_letter_code
_entity_poly.pdbx_strand_id
1 'polypeptide(L)'
;MPRRTETFVVVRHSSARGVLTSIAASFLFGGMFLLAGLVSSSAEVVFAWRVLIAFGCYGATLLHPAARRELRTLWRRLRSRWWMPLLSLLLTGIVGVQLWLFMWAPMHGHALDASLGYLLLPICLVLSGRFLMRHPVSPLQWVVVALAAIAVVVKLVATPELSWVTLVICIPYAVYFVLRQRFGLDGPIVFGWEIALMLPVAVAFLVAGSEPVSGLEIMGLLAIGFASAMAMTLYLAASSMLTMPVFGLLGYVEPVLLVVVAMLLGERMQGADVLVYGILAAALTVLAVDGFRAARRAR
;
A
#
# COMPACT_ATOMS: atom_id res chain seq x y z
N MET A 1 -23.64 38.42 5.48
CA MET A 1 -22.39 38.05 6.15
C MET A 1 -22.20 36.52 6.05
N PRO A 2 -21.29 36.00 5.26
CA PRO A 2 -21.04 34.58 5.19
C PRO A 2 -20.18 34.18 6.42
N ARG A 3 -20.66 33.20 7.17
CA ARG A 3 -19.92 32.58 8.28
C ARG A 3 -18.66 31.94 7.72
N ARG A 4 -17.49 32.43 8.15
CA ARG A 4 -16.21 31.76 7.98
C ARG A 4 -16.30 30.42 8.72
N THR A 5 -16.29 29.30 7.97
CA THR A 5 -15.98 27.98 8.50
C THR A 5 -14.50 27.98 8.87
N GLU A 6 -14.23 28.22 10.16
CA GLU A 6 -12.89 28.00 10.71
C GLU A 6 -12.57 26.52 10.58
N THR A 7 -11.74 26.19 9.62
CA THR A 7 -11.13 24.87 9.50
C THR A 7 -10.13 24.76 10.66
N PHE A 8 -10.52 24.09 11.74
CA PHE A 8 -9.58 23.74 12.82
C PHE A 8 -8.49 22.84 12.23
N VAL A 9 -7.35 23.44 11.91
CA VAL A 9 -6.13 22.70 11.62
C VAL A 9 -5.66 22.11 12.94
N VAL A 10 -5.99 20.85 13.19
CA VAL A 10 -5.44 20.10 14.32
C VAL A 10 -3.95 19.94 14.05
N VAL A 11 -3.12 20.73 14.73
CA VAL A 11 -1.66 20.60 14.69
C VAL A 11 -1.32 19.27 15.36
N ARG A 12 -1.11 18.23 14.55
CA ARG A 12 -0.67 16.93 15.03
C ARG A 12 0.83 16.97 15.28
N HIS A 13 1.25 16.79 16.52
CA HIS A 13 2.64 16.53 16.85
C HIS A 13 2.95 15.06 16.56
N SER A 14 4.01 14.80 15.80
CA SER A 14 4.47 13.42 15.56
C SER A 14 4.89 12.79 16.87
N SER A 15 4.20 11.73 17.28
CA SER A 15 4.49 11.03 18.53
C SER A 15 5.50 9.91 18.31
N ALA A 16 6.37 9.65 19.28
CA ALA A 16 7.28 8.51 19.26
C ALA A 16 6.52 7.18 19.10
N ARG A 17 5.33 7.08 19.69
CA ARG A 17 4.44 5.90 19.52
C ARG A 17 4.03 5.73 18.06
N GLY A 18 3.68 6.80 17.35
CA GLY A 18 3.35 6.75 15.92
C GLY A 18 4.49 6.26 15.06
N VAL A 19 5.73 6.69 15.36
CA VAL A 19 6.95 6.22 14.66
C VAL A 19 7.14 4.71 14.88
N LEU A 20 7.09 4.24 16.12
CA LEU A 20 7.22 2.81 16.45
C LEU A 20 6.10 1.97 15.79
N THR A 21 4.87 2.47 15.78
CA THR A 21 3.73 1.80 15.15
C THR A 21 3.92 1.68 13.64
N SER A 22 4.43 2.73 12.97
CA SER A 22 4.73 2.70 11.53
C SER A 22 5.85 1.72 11.19
N ILE A 23 6.94 1.73 11.97
CA ILE A 23 8.06 0.80 11.79
C ILE A 23 7.58 -0.64 12.02
N ALA A 24 6.82 -0.89 13.08
CA ALA A 24 6.25 -2.22 13.36
C ALA A 24 5.35 -2.72 12.21
N ALA A 25 4.54 -1.84 11.61
CA ALA A 25 3.75 -2.16 10.43
C ALA A 25 4.64 -2.58 9.25
N SER A 26 5.71 -1.83 8.97
CA SER A 26 6.65 -2.16 7.89
C SER A 26 7.33 -3.50 8.10
N PHE A 27 7.76 -3.82 9.33
CA PHE A 27 8.35 -5.13 9.65
C PHE A 27 7.34 -6.27 9.49
N LEU A 28 6.07 -6.06 9.84
CA LEU A 28 5.02 -7.06 9.62
C LEU A 28 4.77 -7.27 8.13
N PHE A 29 4.74 -6.21 7.32
CA PHE A 29 4.64 -6.33 5.86
C PHE A 29 5.84 -7.08 5.27
N GLY A 30 7.07 -6.75 5.67
CA GLY A 30 8.27 -7.46 5.25
C GLY A 30 8.28 -8.92 5.68
N GLY A 31 7.91 -9.21 6.94
CA GLY A 31 7.81 -10.57 7.46
C GLY A 31 6.75 -11.40 6.73
N MET A 32 5.60 -10.80 6.43
CA MET A 32 4.54 -11.44 5.65
C MET A 32 4.99 -11.73 4.21
N PHE A 33 5.75 -10.81 3.60
CA PHE A 33 6.32 -10.99 2.27
C PHE A 33 7.34 -12.13 2.24
N LEU A 34 8.18 -12.24 3.29
CA LEU A 34 9.10 -13.36 3.45
C LEU A 34 8.35 -14.67 3.62
N LEU A 35 7.36 -14.72 4.52
CA LEU A 35 6.55 -15.92 4.75
C LEU A 35 5.83 -16.36 3.48
N ALA A 36 5.35 -15.44 2.66
CA ALA A 36 4.73 -15.77 1.37
C ALA A 36 5.70 -16.52 0.45
N GLY A 37 6.98 -16.12 0.40
CA GLY A 37 7.99 -16.82 -0.39
C GLY A 37 8.41 -18.19 0.16
N LEU A 38 8.01 -18.55 1.39
CA LEU A 38 8.37 -19.80 2.06
C LEU A 38 7.23 -20.82 2.16
N VAL A 39 5.97 -20.40 1.96
CA VAL A 39 4.82 -21.33 1.97
C VAL A 39 4.71 -22.05 0.62
N SER A 40 4.20 -23.28 0.67
CA SER A 40 4.04 -24.13 -0.51
C SER A 40 2.69 -23.93 -1.22
N SER A 41 1.72 -23.31 -0.54
CA SER A 41 0.41 -22.99 -1.11
C SER A 41 0.52 -21.97 -2.24
N SER A 42 -0.40 -22.00 -3.20
CA SER A 42 -0.46 -21.02 -4.27
C SER A 42 -0.78 -19.61 -3.75
N ALA A 43 -0.39 -18.58 -4.51
CA ALA A 43 -0.66 -17.18 -4.16
C ALA A 43 -2.16 -16.89 -3.99
N GLU A 44 -3.01 -17.61 -4.73
CA GLU A 44 -4.47 -17.54 -4.66
C GLU A 44 -5.00 -18.04 -3.32
N VAL A 45 -4.47 -19.16 -2.83
CA VAL A 45 -4.84 -19.73 -1.52
C VAL A 45 -4.38 -18.79 -0.40
N VAL A 46 -3.14 -18.28 -0.48
CA VAL A 46 -2.62 -17.31 0.51
C VAL A 46 -3.44 -16.03 0.50
N PHE A 47 -3.77 -15.49 -0.68
CA PHE A 47 -4.66 -14.34 -0.82
C PHE A 47 -6.03 -14.60 -0.19
N ALA A 48 -6.62 -15.76 -0.44
CA ALA A 48 -7.93 -16.12 0.09
C ALA A 48 -7.95 -16.17 1.62
N TRP A 49 -6.99 -16.83 2.24
CA TRP A 49 -6.84 -16.86 3.70
C TRP A 49 -6.64 -15.46 4.29
N ARG A 50 -5.81 -14.65 3.64
CA ARG A 50 -5.57 -13.26 4.03
C ARG A 50 -6.86 -12.43 4.01
N VAL A 51 -7.67 -12.56 2.96
CA VAL A 51 -8.96 -11.86 2.83
C VAL A 51 -9.95 -12.34 3.90
N LEU A 52 -10.07 -13.65 4.13
CA LEU A 52 -11.00 -14.21 5.12
C LEU A 52 -10.66 -13.75 6.55
N ILE A 53 -9.39 -13.80 6.92
CA ILE A 53 -8.94 -13.36 8.27
C ILE A 53 -9.14 -11.85 8.42
N ALA A 54 -8.75 -11.06 7.40
CA ALA A 54 -8.98 -9.62 7.41
C ALA A 54 -10.47 -9.29 7.50
N PHE A 55 -11.34 -10.01 6.77
CA PHE A 55 -12.80 -9.84 6.89
C PHE A 55 -13.29 -10.09 8.31
N GLY A 56 -12.84 -11.15 8.97
CA GLY A 56 -13.16 -11.43 10.38
C GLY A 56 -12.71 -10.30 11.31
N CYS A 57 -11.47 -9.82 11.15
CA CYS A 57 -10.92 -8.72 11.94
C CYS A 57 -11.69 -7.40 11.74
N TYR A 58 -11.95 -7.02 10.48
CA TYR A 58 -12.74 -5.81 10.18
C TYR A 58 -14.21 -5.96 10.60
N GLY A 59 -14.78 -7.17 10.43
CA GLY A 59 -16.11 -7.49 10.94
C GLY A 59 -16.23 -7.27 12.44
N ALA A 60 -15.22 -7.68 13.20
CA ALA A 60 -15.18 -7.46 14.66
C ALA A 60 -15.15 -5.96 15.02
N THR A 61 -14.54 -5.07 14.17
CA THR A 61 -14.60 -3.63 14.44
C THR A 61 -16.01 -3.07 14.38
N LEU A 62 -16.94 -3.71 13.65
CA LEU A 62 -18.35 -3.31 13.58
C LEU A 62 -19.12 -3.55 14.89
N LEU A 63 -18.51 -4.22 15.88
CA LEU A 63 -19.07 -4.26 17.23
C LEU A 63 -19.06 -2.86 17.85
N HIS A 64 -18.14 -1.99 17.45
CA HIS A 64 -18.04 -0.62 17.94
C HIS A 64 -19.03 0.31 17.25
N PRO A 65 -19.81 1.15 17.98
CA PRO A 65 -20.81 2.04 17.38
C PRO A 65 -20.28 3.05 16.38
N ALA A 66 -19.02 3.52 16.55
CA ALA A 66 -18.39 4.45 15.61
C ALA A 66 -18.20 3.83 14.22
N ALA A 67 -17.70 2.59 14.15
CA ALA A 67 -17.51 1.87 12.90
C ALA A 67 -18.84 1.67 12.14
N ARG A 68 -19.92 1.36 12.87
CA ARG A 68 -21.27 1.26 12.27
C ARG A 68 -21.76 2.59 11.72
N ARG A 69 -21.43 3.72 12.35
CA ARG A 69 -21.79 5.06 11.85
C ARG A 69 -21.01 5.36 10.56
N GLU A 70 -19.72 5.05 10.52
CA GLU A 70 -18.90 5.20 9.31
C GLU A 70 -19.42 4.33 8.16
N LEU A 71 -19.77 3.06 8.43
CA LEU A 71 -20.35 2.15 7.43
C LEU A 71 -21.68 2.70 6.87
N ARG A 72 -22.56 3.23 7.72
CA ARG A 72 -23.81 3.88 7.28
C ARG A 72 -23.53 5.12 6.42
N THR A 73 -22.46 5.87 6.72
CA THR A 73 -22.06 7.03 5.93
C THR A 73 -21.50 6.60 4.58
N LEU A 74 -20.68 5.56 4.53
CA LEU A 74 -20.20 4.94 3.31
C LEU A 74 -21.39 4.48 2.44
N TRP A 75 -22.33 3.73 3.03
CA TRP A 75 -23.50 3.24 2.31
C TRP A 75 -24.35 4.37 1.70
N ARG A 76 -24.53 5.48 2.43
CA ARG A 76 -25.20 6.69 1.89
C ARG A 76 -24.43 7.30 0.74
N ARG A 77 -23.09 7.34 0.82
CA ARG A 77 -22.24 7.83 -0.28
C ARG A 77 -22.33 6.95 -1.51
N LEU A 78 -22.25 5.62 -1.36
CA LEU A 78 -22.38 4.68 -2.47
C LEU A 78 -23.73 4.80 -3.19
N ARG A 79 -24.80 5.11 -2.46
CA ARG A 79 -26.13 5.33 -3.04
C ARG A 79 -26.36 6.75 -3.57
N SER A 80 -25.47 7.71 -3.31
CA SER A 80 -25.68 9.10 -3.72
C SER A 80 -25.60 9.33 -5.23
N ARG A 81 -24.89 8.47 -5.95
CA ARG A 81 -24.71 8.54 -7.41
C ARG A 81 -24.64 7.12 -7.99
N TRP A 82 -25.25 6.89 -9.13
CA TRP A 82 -25.35 5.57 -9.76
C TRP A 82 -23.99 4.93 -10.10
N TRP A 83 -22.94 5.72 -10.36
CA TRP A 83 -21.59 5.26 -10.70
C TRP A 83 -20.69 4.97 -9.47
N MET A 84 -21.08 5.41 -8.26
CA MET A 84 -20.29 5.19 -7.04
C MET A 84 -20.08 3.69 -6.70
N PRO A 85 -21.09 2.81 -6.86
CA PRO A 85 -20.85 1.37 -6.68
C PRO A 85 -19.85 0.81 -7.71
N LEU A 86 -19.88 1.27 -8.96
CA LEU A 86 -18.92 0.85 -10.00
C LEU A 86 -17.50 1.33 -9.65
N LEU A 87 -17.37 2.57 -9.18
CA LEU A 87 -16.07 3.06 -8.67
C LEU A 87 -15.57 2.20 -7.50
N SER A 88 -16.45 1.86 -6.55
CA SER A 88 -16.08 0.99 -5.43
C SER A 88 -15.60 -0.38 -5.90
N LEU A 89 -16.26 -0.99 -6.89
CA LEU A 89 -15.84 -2.25 -7.50
C LEU A 89 -14.49 -2.12 -8.22
N LEU A 90 -14.27 -1.03 -8.97
CA LEU A 90 -13.00 -0.74 -9.62
C LEU A 90 -11.86 -0.63 -8.58
N LEU A 91 -12.07 0.15 -7.51
CA LEU A 91 -11.11 0.32 -6.43
C LEU A 91 -10.82 -1.01 -5.73
N THR A 92 -11.86 -1.81 -5.48
CA THR A 92 -11.72 -3.17 -4.94
C THR A 92 -10.90 -4.05 -5.86
N GLY A 93 -11.13 -4.01 -7.17
CA GLY A 93 -10.34 -4.75 -8.16
C GLY A 93 -8.88 -4.34 -8.15
N ILE A 94 -8.59 -3.03 -8.13
CA ILE A 94 -7.21 -2.53 -8.08
C ILE A 94 -6.51 -3.01 -6.80
N VAL A 95 -7.10 -2.79 -5.62
CA VAL A 95 -6.46 -3.20 -4.37
C VAL A 95 -6.43 -4.72 -4.21
N GLY A 96 -7.40 -5.45 -4.76
CA GLY A 96 -7.40 -6.91 -4.79
C GLY A 96 -6.20 -7.47 -5.57
N VAL A 97 -5.93 -6.92 -6.75
CA VAL A 97 -4.73 -7.26 -7.53
C VAL A 97 -3.46 -6.94 -6.74
N GLN A 98 -3.40 -5.79 -6.04
CA GLN A 98 -2.24 -5.43 -5.22
C GLN A 98 -2.03 -6.43 -4.06
N LEU A 99 -3.11 -6.82 -3.37
CA LEU A 99 -3.04 -7.78 -2.27
C LEU A 99 -2.59 -9.18 -2.75
N TRP A 100 -3.07 -9.60 -3.91
CA TRP A 100 -2.66 -10.85 -4.54
C TRP A 100 -1.20 -10.78 -5.01
N LEU A 101 -0.82 -9.72 -5.75
CA LEU A 101 0.51 -9.56 -6.31
C LEU A 101 1.59 -9.46 -5.22
N PHE A 102 1.26 -8.87 -4.07
CA PHE A 102 2.14 -8.82 -2.90
C PHE A 102 2.50 -10.24 -2.38
N MET A 103 1.60 -11.21 -2.56
CA MET A 103 1.89 -12.62 -2.21
C MET A 103 2.54 -13.35 -3.38
N TRP A 104 2.10 -13.10 -4.60
CA TRP A 104 2.55 -13.76 -5.81
C TRP A 104 4.02 -13.47 -6.14
N ALA A 105 4.45 -12.23 -6.00
CA ALA A 105 5.78 -11.80 -6.41
C ALA A 105 6.93 -12.54 -5.71
N PRO A 106 6.97 -12.67 -4.37
CA PRO A 106 8.05 -13.40 -3.69
C PRO A 106 8.03 -14.91 -3.97
N MET A 107 6.87 -15.48 -4.33
CA MET A 107 6.72 -16.89 -4.68
C MET A 107 7.28 -17.22 -6.08
N HIS A 108 7.32 -16.22 -6.97
CA HIS A 108 7.67 -16.41 -8.39
C HIS A 108 8.97 -15.71 -8.79
N GLY A 109 9.83 -15.34 -7.83
CA GLY A 109 11.13 -14.72 -8.12
C GLY A 109 11.02 -13.28 -8.65
N HIS A 110 9.95 -12.57 -8.30
CA HIS A 110 9.69 -11.18 -8.66
C HIS A 110 9.68 -10.22 -7.45
N ALA A 111 10.32 -10.63 -6.34
CA ALA A 111 10.33 -9.83 -5.13
C ALA A 111 11.10 -8.51 -5.30
N LEU A 112 12.21 -8.50 -6.05
CA LEU A 112 12.92 -7.27 -6.42
C LEU A 112 12.06 -6.36 -7.30
N ASP A 113 11.36 -6.91 -8.30
CA ASP A 113 10.46 -6.16 -9.16
C ASP A 113 9.32 -5.50 -8.35
N ALA A 114 8.76 -6.23 -7.40
CA ALA A 114 7.74 -5.70 -6.49
C ALA A 114 8.30 -4.58 -5.62
N SER A 115 9.48 -4.75 -5.04
CA SER A 115 10.13 -3.73 -4.22
C SER A 115 10.40 -2.45 -5.03
N LEU A 116 10.81 -2.57 -6.29
CA LEU A 116 10.99 -1.45 -7.22
C LEU A 116 9.66 -0.73 -7.47
N GLY A 117 8.57 -1.47 -7.66
CA GLY A 117 7.22 -0.91 -7.80
C GLY A 117 6.79 -0.07 -6.59
N TYR A 118 7.01 -0.56 -5.38
CA TYR A 118 6.74 0.19 -4.15
C TYR A 118 7.67 1.38 -3.94
N LEU A 119 8.93 1.33 -4.38
CA LEU A 119 9.84 2.47 -4.39
C LEU A 119 9.41 3.57 -5.36
N LEU A 120 8.84 3.21 -6.51
CA LEU A 120 8.33 4.15 -7.51
C LEU A 120 6.94 4.71 -7.14
N LEU A 121 6.18 4.03 -6.28
CA LEU A 121 4.82 4.40 -5.92
C LEU A 121 4.67 5.87 -5.46
N PRO A 122 5.51 6.42 -4.57
CA PRO A 122 5.39 7.81 -4.13
C PRO A 122 5.53 8.82 -5.26
N ILE A 123 6.37 8.50 -6.24
CA ILE A 123 6.56 9.34 -7.42
C ILE A 123 5.33 9.30 -8.32
N CYS A 124 4.78 8.10 -8.52
CA CYS A 124 3.51 7.91 -9.22
C CYS A 124 2.36 8.61 -8.49
N LEU A 125 2.36 8.68 -7.14
CA LEU A 125 1.41 9.44 -6.36
C LEU A 125 1.52 10.96 -6.61
N VAL A 126 2.74 11.52 -6.67
CA VAL A 126 2.96 12.93 -7.01
C VAL A 126 2.42 13.24 -8.40
N LEU A 127 2.76 12.42 -9.40
CA LEU A 127 2.28 12.59 -10.77
C LEU A 127 0.76 12.45 -10.86
N SER A 128 0.20 11.40 -10.24
CA SER A 128 -1.25 11.18 -10.22
C SER A 128 -1.98 12.32 -9.52
N GLY A 129 -1.45 12.83 -8.41
CA GLY A 129 -1.98 14.02 -7.73
C GLY A 129 -1.96 15.26 -8.63
N ARG A 130 -0.89 15.45 -9.42
CA ARG A 130 -0.79 16.53 -10.38
C ARG A 130 -1.82 16.44 -11.51
N PHE A 131 -1.91 15.27 -12.15
CA PHE A 131 -2.75 15.10 -13.33
C PHE A 131 -4.23 14.90 -13.01
N LEU A 132 -4.56 14.14 -11.95
CA LEU A 132 -5.95 13.84 -11.60
C LEU A 132 -6.58 14.87 -10.66
N MET A 133 -5.79 15.46 -9.74
CA MET A 133 -6.30 16.42 -8.76
C MET A 133 -5.83 17.86 -9.01
N ARG A 134 -4.96 18.08 -10.00
CA ARG A 134 -4.37 19.38 -10.34
C ARG A 134 -3.63 20.03 -9.16
N HIS A 135 -3.10 19.23 -8.24
CA HIS A 135 -2.29 19.74 -7.15
C HIS A 135 -1.01 20.39 -7.67
N PRO A 136 -0.58 21.53 -7.11
CA PRO A 136 0.70 22.12 -7.47
C PRO A 136 1.83 21.20 -7.04
N VAL A 137 2.78 20.99 -7.93
CA VAL A 137 4.00 20.19 -7.67
C VAL A 137 5.15 21.15 -7.41
N SER A 138 5.87 20.99 -6.30
CA SER A 138 7.01 21.82 -5.96
C SER A 138 8.20 21.58 -6.90
N PRO A 139 9.12 22.56 -7.06
CA PRO A 139 10.34 22.37 -7.85
C PRO A 139 11.17 21.15 -7.39
N LEU A 140 11.24 20.91 -6.07
CA LEU A 140 11.92 19.74 -5.53
C LEU A 140 11.24 18.43 -5.91
N GLN A 141 9.92 18.38 -5.93
CA GLN A 141 9.16 17.21 -6.39
C GLN A 141 9.43 16.93 -7.88
N TRP A 142 9.61 17.95 -8.71
CA TRP A 142 10.02 17.76 -10.10
C TRP A 142 11.44 17.18 -10.23
N VAL A 143 12.37 17.57 -9.36
CA VAL A 143 13.70 16.93 -9.29
C VAL A 143 13.57 15.45 -8.96
N VAL A 144 12.71 15.09 -8.00
CA VAL A 144 12.42 13.69 -7.64
C VAL A 144 11.87 12.91 -8.82
N VAL A 145 10.91 13.50 -9.55
CA VAL A 145 10.34 12.87 -10.77
C VAL A 145 11.43 12.67 -11.84
N ALA A 146 12.32 13.64 -12.03
CA ALA A 146 13.43 13.52 -12.97
C ALA A 146 14.41 12.43 -12.57
N LEU A 147 14.80 12.35 -11.30
CA LEU A 147 15.66 11.29 -10.79
C LEU A 147 15.03 9.90 -10.97
N ALA A 148 13.73 9.77 -10.73
CA ALA A 148 13.02 8.52 -10.96
C ALA A 148 12.97 8.15 -12.46
N ALA A 149 12.75 9.14 -13.33
CA ALA A 149 12.81 8.89 -14.78
C ALA A 149 14.20 8.41 -15.21
N ILE A 150 15.27 9.00 -14.67
CA ILE A 150 16.65 8.55 -14.88
C ILE A 150 16.83 7.11 -14.40
N ALA A 151 16.35 6.76 -13.19
CA ALA A 151 16.44 5.40 -12.66
C ALA A 151 15.72 4.38 -13.56
N VAL A 152 14.53 4.73 -14.06
CA VAL A 152 13.78 3.89 -15.02
C VAL A 152 14.55 3.73 -16.34
N VAL A 153 15.13 4.81 -16.88
CA VAL A 153 15.95 4.75 -18.11
C VAL A 153 17.19 3.88 -17.90
N VAL A 154 17.89 4.02 -16.77
CA VAL A 154 19.04 3.16 -16.42
C VAL A 154 18.62 1.69 -16.38
N LYS A 155 17.47 1.39 -15.75
CA LYS A 155 16.95 0.02 -15.70
C LYS A 155 16.64 -0.52 -17.09
N LEU A 156 15.96 0.27 -17.94
CA LEU A 156 15.63 -0.12 -19.33
C LEU A 156 16.85 -0.32 -20.23
N VAL A 157 17.91 0.48 -20.04
CA VAL A 157 19.15 0.33 -20.80
C VAL A 157 19.91 -0.92 -20.38
N ALA A 158 19.89 -1.22 -19.05
CA ALA A 158 20.59 -2.39 -18.51
C ALA A 158 19.82 -3.70 -18.72
N THR A 159 18.50 -3.63 -18.64
CA THR A 159 17.60 -4.76 -18.86
C THR A 159 16.44 -4.22 -19.71
N PRO A 160 16.37 -4.54 -21.02
CA PRO A 160 15.41 -3.90 -21.94
C PRO A 160 13.93 -4.15 -21.64
N GLU A 161 13.63 -4.83 -20.55
CA GLU A 161 12.28 -5.16 -20.11
C GLU A 161 12.01 -4.60 -18.72
N LEU A 162 11.02 -3.72 -18.62
CA LEU A 162 10.43 -3.35 -17.32
C LEU A 162 9.46 -4.45 -16.90
N SER A 163 9.69 -5.01 -15.71
CA SER A 163 8.79 -6.01 -15.17
C SER A 163 7.36 -5.45 -15.08
N TRP A 164 6.39 -6.20 -15.60
CA TRP A 164 4.97 -5.88 -15.48
C TRP A 164 4.53 -5.76 -14.01
N VAL A 165 5.17 -6.52 -13.10
CA VAL A 165 4.94 -6.45 -11.65
C VAL A 165 5.18 -5.04 -11.14
N THR A 166 6.33 -4.45 -11.49
CA THR A 166 6.68 -3.06 -11.13
C THR A 166 5.62 -2.07 -11.58
N LEU A 167 5.19 -2.18 -12.86
CA LEU A 167 4.19 -1.25 -13.44
C LEU A 167 2.82 -1.40 -12.80
N VAL A 168 2.35 -2.63 -12.58
CA VAL A 168 1.05 -2.91 -11.95
C VAL A 168 1.03 -2.45 -10.49
N ILE A 169 2.16 -2.47 -9.79
CA ILE A 169 2.23 -1.93 -8.44
C ILE A 169 2.20 -0.41 -8.48
N CYS A 170 3.12 0.25 -9.17
CA CYS A 170 3.28 1.70 -9.01
C CYS A 170 2.16 2.53 -9.65
N ILE A 171 1.59 2.13 -10.80
CA ILE A 171 0.61 2.96 -11.52
C ILE A 171 -0.82 2.78 -11.00
N PRO A 172 -1.44 1.57 -11.04
CA PRO A 172 -2.81 1.41 -10.57
C PRO A 172 -2.97 1.74 -9.09
N TYR A 173 -1.97 1.40 -8.27
CA TYR A 173 -2.05 1.66 -6.84
C TYR A 173 -1.98 3.17 -6.52
N ALA A 174 -1.19 3.94 -7.29
CA ALA A 174 -1.21 5.41 -7.17
C ALA A 174 -2.59 5.98 -7.56
N VAL A 175 -3.19 5.50 -8.64
CA VAL A 175 -4.54 5.89 -9.07
C VAL A 175 -5.57 5.54 -8.00
N TYR A 176 -5.48 4.34 -7.40
CA TYR A 176 -6.34 3.91 -6.30
C TYR A 176 -6.33 4.91 -5.13
N PHE A 177 -5.18 5.30 -4.62
CA PHE A 177 -5.08 6.25 -3.51
C PHE A 177 -5.65 7.61 -3.86
N VAL A 178 -5.35 8.12 -5.06
CA VAL A 178 -5.84 9.44 -5.50
C VAL A 178 -7.37 9.43 -5.67
N LEU A 179 -7.94 8.38 -6.27
CA LEU A 179 -9.39 8.25 -6.42
C LEU A 179 -10.09 8.12 -5.06
N ARG A 180 -9.54 7.32 -4.13
CA ARG A 180 -10.06 7.22 -2.76
C ARG A 180 -10.13 8.58 -2.08
N GLN A 181 -9.03 9.32 -2.12
CA GLN A 181 -8.97 10.66 -1.52
C GLN A 181 -9.95 11.62 -2.20
N ARG A 182 -9.99 11.64 -3.53
CA ARG A 182 -10.88 12.52 -4.30
C ARG A 182 -12.36 12.32 -3.98
N PHE A 183 -12.78 11.08 -3.72
CA PHE A 183 -14.17 10.74 -3.47
C PHE A 183 -14.48 10.48 -1.99
N GLY A 184 -13.52 10.75 -1.09
CA GLY A 184 -13.67 10.61 0.36
C GLY A 184 -13.91 9.16 0.78
N LEU A 185 -13.23 8.22 0.11
CA LEU A 185 -13.28 6.76 0.36
C LEU A 185 -12.00 6.26 1.05
N ASP A 186 -11.30 7.11 1.79
CA ASP A 186 -9.98 6.86 2.38
C ASP A 186 -10.01 6.32 3.82
N GLY A 187 -11.19 6.11 4.38
CA GLY A 187 -11.35 5.58 5.75
C GLY A 187 -11.05 4.07 5.88
N PRO A 188 -10.73 3.59 7.12
CA PRO A 188 -10.47 2.17 7.38
C PRO A 188 -11.69 1.29 7.13
N ILE A 189 -12.90 1.78 7.38
CA ILE A 189 -14.16 1.06 7.11
C ILE A 189 -14.36 0.84 5.62
N VAL A 190 -13.88 1.76 4.77
CA VAL A 190 -13.93 1.56 3.30
C VAL A 190 -13.03 0.40 2.90
N PHE A 191 -11.85 0.26 3.50
CA PHE A 191 -10.99 -0.90 3.24
C PHE A 191 -11.65 -2.21 3.71
N GLY A 192 -12.30 -2.22 4.87
CA GLY A 192 -13.10 -3.37 5.32
C GLY A 192 -14.24 -3.72 4.35
N TRP A 193 -14.87 -2.72 3.73
CA TRP A 193 -15.87 -2.92 2.69
C TRP A 193 -15.26 -3.52 1.41
N GLU A 194 -14.08 -3.03 0.97
CA GLU A 194 -13.35 -3.60 -0.16
C GLU A 194 -12.97 -5.07 0.10
N ILE A 195 -12.50 -5.40 1.32
CA ILE A 195 -12.24 -6.79 1.74
C ILE A 195 -13.53 -7.64 1.66
N ALA A 196 -14.69 -7.11 2.09
CA ALA A 196 -15.95 -7.82 1.99
C ALA A 196 -16.35 -8.10 0.52
N LEU A 197 -16.09 -7.15 -0.39
CA LEU A 197 -16.34 -7.34 -1.83
C LEU A 197 -15.38 -8.35 -2.48
N MET A 198 -14.22 -8.63 -1.88
CA MET A 198 -13.29 -9.65 -2.36
C MET A 198 -13.66 -11.07 -1.93
N LEU A 199 -14.58 -11.24 -0.96
CA LEU A 199 -14.95 -12.57 -0.45
C LEU A 199 -15.36 -13.56 -1.53
N PRO A 200 -16.18 -13.22 -2.54
CA PRO A 200 -16.54 -14.17 -3.59
C PRO A 200 -15.33 -14.72 -4.34
N VAL A 201 -14.35 -13.85 -4.63
CA VAL A 201 -13.08 -14.25 -5.29
C VAL A 201 -12.23 -15.11 -4.37
N ALA A 202 -12.13 -14.74 -3.10
CA ALA A 202 -11.39 -15.52 -2.11
C ALA A 202 -11.98 -16.93 -1.95
N VAL A 203 -13.30 -17.03 -1.86
CA VAL A 203 -13.99 -18.34 -1.78
C VAL A 203 -13.79 -19.15 -3.06
N ALA A 204 -13.88 -18.50 -4.24
CA ALA A 204 -13.61 -19.18 -5.51
C ALA A 204 -12.19 -19.74 -5.58
N PHE A 205 -11.19 -19.00 -5.12
CA PHE A 205 -9.81 -19.48 -5.06
C PHE A 205 -9.63 -20.66 -4.09
N LEU A 206 -10.30 -20.67 -2.94
CA LEU A 206 -10.26 -21.82 -2.02
C LEU A 206 -10.94 -23.06 -2.59
N VAL A 207 -12.03 -22.89 -3.30
CA VAL A 207 -12.75 -24.02 -3.92
C VAL A 207 -11.97 -24.57 -5.11
N ALA A 208 -11.30 -23.71 -5.88
CA ALA A 208 -10.47 -24.11 -7.00
C ALA A 208 -9.13 -24.75 -6.58
N GLY A 209 -8.58 -24.32 -5.44
CA GLY A 209 -7.35 -24.87 -4.85
C GLY A 209 -7.65 -26.18 -4.12
N SER A 210 -7.62 -27.30 -4.84
CA SER A 210 -8.02 -28.63 -4.34
C SER A 210 -6.91 -29.33 -3.55
N GLU A 211 -5.74 -28.75 -3.36
CA GLU A 211 -4.62 -29.40 -2.68
C GLU A 211 -4.85 -29.46 -1.16
N PRO A 212 -4.64 -30.63 -0.54
CA PRO A 212 -4.74 -30.77 0.90
C PRO A 212 -3.63 -29.98 1.58
N VAL A 213 -4.00 -28.99 2.36
CA VAL A 213 -3.07 -28.12 3.10
C VAL A 213 -2.61 -28.86 4.37
N SER A 214 -1.30 -29.00 4.57
CA SER A 214 -0.73 -29.61 5.77
C SER A 214 -0.98 -28.74 7.02
N GLY A 215 -0.96 -29.35 8.20
CA GLY A 215 -1.18 -28.60 9.46
C GLY A 215 -0.15 -27.48 9.68
N LEU A 216 1.11 -27.69 9.29
CA LEU A 216 2.16 -26.67 9.37
C LEU A 216 1.90 -25.51 8.40
N GLU A 217 1.40 -25.81 7.23
CA GLU A 217 1.05 -24.82 6.21
C GLU A 217 -0.15 -23.98 6.61
N ILE A 218 -1.16 -24.59 7.25
CA ILE A 218 -2.29 -23.83 7.85
C ILE A 218 -1.77 -22.80 8.87
N MET A 219 -0.79 -23.17 9.69
CA MET A 219 -0.17 -22.22 10.62
C MET A 219 0.50 -21.06 9.89
N GLY A 220 1.19 -21.32 8.78
CA GLY A 220 1.78 -20.27 7.92
C GLY A 220 0.72 -19.34 7.33
N LEU A 221 -0.36 -19.89 6.79
CA LEU A 221 -1.48 -19.14 6.23
C LEU A 221 -2.19 -18.27 7.28
N LEU A 222 -2.41 -18.81 8.48
CA LEU A 222 -2.94 -18.06 9.61
C LEU A 222 -2.00 -16.94 10.03
N ALA A 223 -0.69 -17.21 10.12
CA ALA A 223 0.32 -16.21 10.48
C ALA A 223 0.33 -15.05 9.46
N ILE A 224 0.31 -15.34 8.15
CA ILE A 224 0.24 -14.34 7.09
C ILE A 224 -1.06 -13.53 7.20
N GLY A 225 -2.19 -14.17 7.40
CA GLY A 225 -3.49 -13.50 7.49
C GLY A 225 -3.58 -12.56 8.69
N PHE A 226 -3.17 -13.01 9.89
CA PHE A 226 -3.14 -12.18 11.09
C PHE A 226 -2.09 -11.07 10.99
N ALA A 227 -0.88 -11.36 10.47
CA ALA A 227 0.15 -10.35 10.24
C ALA A 227 -0.35 -9.27 9.28
N SER A 228 -1.09 -9.65 8.22
CA SER A 228 -1.70 -8.72 7.29
C SER A 228 -2.72 -7.79 7.95
N ALA A 229 -3.66 -8.34 8.73
CA ALA A 229 -4.66 -7.56 9.44
C ALA A 229 -4.01 -6.63 10.48
N MET A 230 -3.01 -7.11 11.21
CA MET A 230 -2.26 -6.35 12.21
C MET A 230 -1.43 -5.25 11.54
N ALA A 231 -0.68 -5.57 10.47
CA ALA A 231 0.13 -4.59 9.73
C ALA A 231 -0.72 -3.43 9.22
N MET A 232 -1.87 -3.72 8.61
CA MET A 232 -2.78 -2.70 8.11
C MET A 232 -3.40 -1.87 9.25
N THR A 233 -3.74 -2.50 10.36
CA THR A 233 -4.26 -1.81 11.55
C THR A 233 -3.21 -0.83 12.12
N LEU A 234 -1.96 -1.28 12.27
CA LEU A 234 -0.86 -0.46 12.74
C LEU A 234 -0.53 0.67 11.76
N TYR A 235 -0.54 0.37 10.47
CA TYR A 235 -0.31 1.36 9.40
C TYR A 235 -1.35 2.48 9.44
N LEU A 236 -2.63 2.14 9.52
CA LEU A 236 -3.71 3.12 9.66
C LEU A 236 -3.64 3.89 10.99
N ALA A 237 -3.30 3.21 12.10
CA ALA A 237 -3.08 3.87 13.39
C ALA A 237 -1.91 4.87 13.30
N ALA A 238 -0.78 4.47 12.71
CA ALA A 238 0.38 5.35 12.50
C ALA A 238 0.02 6.58 11.67
N SER A 239 -0.75 6.41 10.58
CA SER A 239 -1.19 7.53 9.73
C SER A 239 -2.02 8.56 10.50
N SER A 240 -2.72 8.14 11.56
CA SER A 240 -3.49 9.03 12.42
C SER A 240 -2.66 9.73 13.50
N MET A 241 -1.51 9.17 13.89
CA MET A 241 -0.62 9.66 14.96
C MET A 241 0.53 10.51 14.45
N LEU A 242 0.81 10.48 13.16
CA LEU A 242 1.94 11.14 12.53
C LEU A 242 1.48 12.30 11.63
N THR A 243 2.37 13.28 11.44
CA THR A 243 2.18 14.24 10.37
C THR A 243 2.41 13.56 9.02
N MET A 244 1.70 13.99 7.96
CA MET A 244 1.82 13.40 6.62
C MET A 244 3.27 13.28 6.12
N PRO A 245 4.17 14.29 6.30
CA PRO A 245 5.56 14.16 5.88
C PRO A 245 6.32 13.07 6.62
N VAL A 246 6.12 12.95 7.95
CA VAL A 246 6.78 11.92 8.76
C VAL A 246 6.26 10.53 8.44
N PHE A 247 4.94 10.41 8.26
CA PHE A 247 4.31 9.15 7.85
C PHE A 247 4.81 8.68 6.47
N GLY A 248 4.86 9.61 5.50
CA GLY A 248 5.39 9.32 4.17
C GLY A 248 6.85 8.87 4.19
N LEU A 249 7.71 9.50 5.04
CA LEU A 249 9.10 9.08 5.23
C LEU A 249 9.22 7.66 5.78
N LEU A 250 8.45 7.36 6.81
CA LEU A 250 8.48 6.04 7.43
C LEU A 250 7.91 4.96 6.51
N GLY A 251 7.04 5.33 5.57
CA GLY A 251 6.56 4.45 4.51
C GLY A 251 7.65 3.88 3.61
N TYR A 252 8.84 4.52 3.55
CA TYR A 252 9.96 3.98 2.78
C TYR A 252 10.73 2.85 3.47
N VAL A 253 10.48 2.61 4.76
CA VAL A 253 11.05 1.45 5.47
C VAL A 253 10.55 0.15 4.83
N GLU A 254 9.29 0.10 4.41
CA GLU A 254 8.69 -1.09 3.82
C GLU A 254 9.41 -1.52 2.52
N PRO A 255 9.54 -0.70 1.46
CA PRO A 255 10.26 -1.10 0.25
C PRO A 255 11.70 -1.53 0.47
N VAL A 256 12.40 -0.89 1.43
CA VAL A 256 13.78 -1.29 1.79
C VAL A 256 13.77 -2.69 2.40
N LEU A 257 12.83 -3.00 3.29
CA LEU A 257 12.68 -4.34 3.84
C LEU A 257 12.33 -5.36 2.77
N LEU A 258 11.49 -5.01 1.78
CA LEU A 258 11.16 -5.91 0.67
C LEU A 258 12.40 -6.26 -0.18
N VAL A 259 13.32 -5.29 -0.40
CA VAL A 259 14.61 -5.57 -1.06
C VAL A 259 15.43 -6.57 -0.24
N VAL A 260 15.53 -6.37 1.07
CA VAL A 260 16.24 -7.30 1.95
C VAL A 260 15.62 -8.69 1.89
N VAL A 261 14.30 -8.77 1.92
CA VAL A 261 13.57 -10.04 1.81
C VAL A 261 13.80 -10.71 0.45
N ALA A 262 13.78 -9.95 -0.65
CA ALA A 262 14.08 -10.49 -1.98
C ALA A 262 15.46 -11.15 -2.02
N MET A 263 16.46 -10.50 -1.42
CA MET A 263 17.82 -11.08 -1.30
C MET A 263 17.85 -12.34 -0.42
N LEU A 264 17.09 -12.36 0.68
CA LEU A 264 16.96 -13.54 1.56
C LEU A 264 16.29 -14.70 0.84
N LEU A 265 15.36 -14.44 -0.08
CA LEU A 265 14.70 -15.44 -0.94
C LEU A 265 15.60 -15.91 -2.09
N GLY A 266 16.83 -15.39 -2.20
CA GLY A 266 17.84 -15.83 -3.18
C GLY A 266 17.85 -14.99 -4.46
N GLU A 267 17.06 -13.94 -4.59
CA GLU A 267 17.15 -13.02 -5.72
C GLU A 267 18.47 -12.23 -5.65
N ARG A 268 19.11 -12.06 -6.80
CA ARG A 268 20.40 -11.35 -6.89
C ARG A 268 20.23 -10.01 -7.59
N MET A 269 20.68 -8.96 -6.91
CA MET A 269 20.78 -7.64 -7.55
C MET A 269 21.91 -7.65 -8.58
N GLN A 270 21.62 -7.22 -9.80
CA GLN A 270 22.63 -6.94 -10.80
C GLN A 270 23.23 -5.55 -10.55
N GLY A 271 24.42 -5.28 -11.14
CA GLY A 271 25.08 -3.98 -10.92
C GLY A 271 24.21 -2.76 -11.27
N ALA A 272 23.39 -2.90 -12.29
CA ALA A 272 22.41 -1.87 -12.68
C ALA A 272 21.32 -1.65 -11.60
N ASP A 273 20.88 -2.72 -10.93
CA ASP A 273 19.87 -2.61 -9.86
C ASP A 273 20.39 -1.79 -8.69
N VAL A 274 21.65 -1.98 -8.29
CA VAL A 274 22.30 -1.19 -7.22
C VAL A 274 22.26 0.31 -7.58
N LEU A 275 22.56 0.67 -8.83
CA LEU A 275 22.50 2.05 -9.29
C LEU A 275 21.06 2.58 -9.28
N VAL A 276 20.09 1.82 -9.78
CA VAL A 276 18.67 2.18 -9.80
C VAL A 276 18.15 2.42 -8.39
N TYR A 277 18.37 1.48 -7.48
CA TYR A 277 17.95 1.62 -6.08
C TYR A 277 18.67 2.79 -5.37
N GLY A 278 19.94 3.03 -5.68
CA GLY A 278 20.70 4.18 -5.17
C GLY A 278 20.10 5.51 -5.63
N ILE A 279 19.79 5.67 -6.92
CA ILE A 279 19.14 6.87 -7.47
C ILE A 279 17.75 7.07 -6.82
N LEU A 280 16.96 6.01 -6.70
CA LEU A 280 15.64 6.10 -6.08
C LEU A 280 15.73 6.45 -4.59
N ALA A 281 16.68 5.89 -3.83
CA ALA A 281 16.91 6.25 -2.44
C ALA A 281 17.29 7.73 -2.30
N ALA A 282 18.13 8.27 -3.20
CA ALA A 282 18.42 9.69 -3.24
C ALA A 282 17.18 10.54 -3.56
N ALA A 283 16.39 10.14 -4.55
CA ALA A 283 15.14 10.80 -4.92
C ALA A 283 14.16 10.87 -3.73
N LEU A 284 14.01 9.76 -3.02
CA LEU A 284 13.15 9.65 -1.86
C LEU A 284 13.65 10.52 -0.69
N THR A 285 14.96 10.61 -0.49
CA THR A 285 15.57 11.51 0.52
C THR A 285 15.23 12.98 0.22
N VAL A 286 15.32 13.39 -1.05
CA VAL A 286 14.93 14.74 -1.49
C VAL A 286 13.45 15.00 -1.25
N LEU A 287 12.57 14.04 -1.58
CA LEU A 287 11.12 14.15 -1.36
C LEU A 287 10.79 14.29 0.14
N ALA A 288 11.50 13.55 0.97
CA ALA A 288 11.39 13.60 2.40
C ALA A 288 11.76 14.98 2.97
N VAL A 289 12.90 15.54 2.50
CA VAL A 289 13.36 16.87 2.90
C VAL A 289 12.35 17.94 2.49
N ASP A 290 11.75 17.83 1.29
CA ASP A 290 10.70 18.76 0.83
C ASP A 290 9.48 18.71 1.75
N GLY A 291 9.01 17.52 2.09
CA GLY A 291 7.90 17.32 3.01
C GLY A 291 8.15 17.93 4.40
N PHE A 292 9.38 17.77 4.94
CA PHE A 292 9.75 18.40 6.22
C PHE A 292 9.82 19.93 6.13
N ARG A 293 10.36 20.48 5.05
CA ARG A 293 10.41 21.93 4.82
C ARG A 293 9.03 22.51 4.72
N ALA A 294 8.13 21.85 3.97
CA ALA A 294 6.73 22.28 3.85
C ALA A 294 6.02 22.27 5.21
N ALA A 295 6.22 21.23 6.01
CA ALA A 295 5.63 21.14 7.35
C ALA A 295 6.17 22.19 8.34
N ARG A 296 7.46 22.61 8.22
CA ARG A 296 8.04 23.69 9.02
C ARG A 296 7.50 25.07 8.63
N ARG A 297 7.20 25.29 7.34
CA ARG A 297 6.65 26.56 6.85
C ARG A 297 5.17 26.76 7.22
N ALA A 298 4.46 25.66 7.49
CA ALA A 298 3.05 25.69 7.89
C ALA A 298 2.84 25.89 9.41
N ARG A 299 3.93 25.95 10.18
CA ARG A 299 3.97 26.33 11.60
C ARG A 299 4.31 27.79 11.78
#